data_fd978a517aa72278939f0de4f06df6d5
#
_entry.id   fd978a517aa72278939f0de4f06df6d5
#
_cell.length_a   1.000
_cell.length_b   1.000
_cell.length_c   1.000
_cell.angle_alpha   90.00
_cell.angle_beta   90.00
_cell.angle_gamma   90.00
#
_symmetry.space_group_name_H-M   'P 1'
#
loop_
_entity.id
_entity.type
_entity.pdbx_description
1 polymer ?
#
loop_
_entity_poly.entity_id
_entity_poly.type
_entity_poly.pdbx_seq_one_letter_code
_entity_poly.pdbx_strand_id
1 'polypeptide(L)'
;VNSTAAQAVAIEHAAGVWGDILQSAVPIKVRVTFFPLGANALGITFPNGRRDFSSAPLPQTWYATALANSITGTELNTGESDIDIFLNITANWYTGTDGNPGAGEYDLVSVALHELGHGLGFVGLSKKVGAEGSLGTLQASDFAPLTTSFPWPQLDTLPGVFDRYLSDLQDGPLTLMQNPGTLLGSAMTGNQIYFNGPVVMATNGGNAPRIYAPTTYA
;
A
#
# COMPACT_ATOMS: atom_id res chain seq x y z
N VAL A 1 5.85 -12.21 15.95
CA VAL A 1 7.11 -11.49 15.74
C VAL A 1 8.27 -12.48 15.89
N ASN A 2 8.96 -12.74 14.79
CA ASN A 2 10.05 -13.72 14.71
C ASN A 2 11.32 -13.11 14.09
N SER A 3 11.51 -11.79 14.29
CA SER A 3 12.68 -11.07 13.83
C SER A 3 13.90 -11.32 14.73
N THR A 4 15.10 -11.27 14.13
CA THR A 4 16.36 -11.14 14.90
C THR A 4 16.48 -9.71 15.46
N ALA A 5 17.37 -9.50 16.43
CA ALA A 5 17.61 -8.15 16.98
C ALA A 5 18.08 -7.16 15.91
N ALA A 6 18.94 -7.59 14.97
CA ALA A 6 19.41 -6.73 13.88
C ALA A 6 18.28 -6.35 12.91
N GLN A 7 17.40 -7.30 12.58
CA GLN A 7 16.21 -7.02 11.76
C GLN A 7 15.25 -6.04 12.45
N ALA A 8 15.06 -6.18 13.76
CA ALA A 8 14.21 -5.25 14.52
C ALA A 8 14.78 -3.82 14.46
N VAL A 9 16.08 -3.63 14.66
CA VAL A 9 16.75 -2.31 14.56
C VAL A 9 16.56 -1.69 13.19
N ALA A 10 16.71 -2.45 12.10
CA ALA A 10 16.52 -1.93 10.74
C ALA A 10 15.06 -1.50 10.49
N ILE A 11 14.09 -2.29 10.97
CA ILE A 11 12.66 -1.97 10.84
C ILE A 11 12.28 -0.75 11.69
N GLU A 12 12.78 -0.66 12.92
CA GLU A 12 12.58 0.50 13.79
C GLU A 12 13.19 1.78 13.19
N HIS A 13 14.35 1.67 12.54
CA HIS A 13 14.95 2.78 11.80
C HIS A 13 14.04 3.26 10.66
N ALA A 14 13.51 2.35 9.84
CA ALA A 14 12.56 2.68 8.79
C ALA A 14 11.27 3.34 9.33
N ALA A 15 10.73 2.81 10.44
CA ALA A 15 9.58 3.41 11.12
C ALA A 15 9.88 4.82 11.65
N GLY A 16 11.10 5.05 12.17
CA GLY A 16 11.57 6.35 12.60
C GLY A 16 11.58 7.39 11.47
N VAL A 17 12.07 7.02 10.29
CA VAL A 17 12.06 7.90 9.10
C VAL A 17 10.64 8.39 8.76
N TRP A 18 9.65 7.50 8.79
CA TRP A 18 8.24 7.90 8.61
C TRP A 18 7.73 8.72 9.79
N GLY A 19 8.08 8.35 11.04
CA GLY A 19 7.68 9.06 12.26
C GLY A 19 8.14 10.52 12.30
N ASP A 20 9.29 10.83 11.72
CA ASP A 20 9.86 12.19 11.69
C ASP A 20 9.08 13.14 10.76
N ILE A 21 8.35 12.61 9.79
CA ILE A 21 7.61 13.41 8.79
C ILE A 21 6.09 13.33 8.94
N LEU A 22 5.55 12.29 9.57
CA LEU A 22 4.12 12.12 9.76
C LEU A 22 3.64 12.88 10.99
N GLN A 23 2.43 13.44 10.87
CA GLN A 23 1.73 14.07 11.99
C GLN A 23 0.42 13.32 12.24
N SER A 24 0.33 12.66 13.39
CA SER A 24 -0.89 11.98 13.84
C SER A 24 -1.01 12.10 15.36
N ALA A 25 -2.23 12.40 15.83
CA ALA A 25 -2.54 12.35 17.27
C ALA A 25 -2.75 10.91 17.78
N VAL A 26 -2.90 9.96 16.86
CA VAL A 26 -3.10 8.53 17.17
C VAL A 26 -1.84 7.77 16.80
N PRO A 27 -1.26 6.96 17.70
CA PRO A 27 -0.12 6.12 17.40
C PRO A 27 -0.46 5.09 16.32
N ILE A 28 0.43 4.91 15.35
CA ILE A 28 0.30 3.90 14.31
C ILE A 28 0.89 2.57 14.82
N LYS A 29 0.08 1.52 14.85
CA LYS A 29 0.45 0.18 15.32
C LYS A 29 0.83 -0.71 14.14
N VAL A 30 2.09 -1.09 14.06
CA VAL A 30 2.62 -1.95 12.99
C VAL A 30 3.00 -3.31 13.55
N ARG A 31 2.52 -4.36 12.91
CA ARG A 31 2.95 -5.74 13.16
C ARG A 31 3.79 -6.23 11.99
N VAL A 32 5.00 -6.69 12.27
CA VAL A 32 5.91 -7.25 11.25
C VAL A 32 6.13 -8.74 11.53
N THR A 33 5.99 -9.57 10.50
CA THR A 33 6.18 -11.01 10.56
C THR A 33 7.09 -11.46 9.43
N PHE A 34 8.14 -12.22 9.73
CA PHE A 34 8.93 -12.89 8.70
C PHE A 34 8.25 -14.19 8.30
N PHE A 35 7.97 -14.34 6.99
CA PHE A 35 7.21 -15.45 6.44
C PHE A 35 7.78 -15.88 5.08
N PRO A 36 7.70 -17.16 4.68
CA PRO A 36 8.12 -17.58 3.34
C PRO A 36 7.18 -17.02 2.27
N LEU A 37 7.64 -16.01 1.52
CA LEU A 37 6.86 -15.37 0.47
C LEU A 37 7.16 -15.91 -0.95
N GLY A 38 8.06 -16.91 -1.05
CA GLY A 38 8.55 -17.38 -2.34
C GLY A 38 9.70 -16.52 -2.88
N ALA A 39 10.12 -16.80 -4.11
CA ALA A 39 11.31 -16.17 -4.70
C ALA A 39 11.08 -14.74 -5.23
N ASN A 40 9.84 -14.37 -5.49
CA ASN A 40 9.50 -13.14 -6.24
C ASN A 40 8.99 -11.98 -5.38
N ALA A 41 8.86 -12.17 -4.07
CA ALA A 41 8.39 -11.12 -3.18
C ALA A 41 9.34 -10.93 -2.00
N LEU A 42 9.72 -9.69 -1.72
CA LEU A 42 10.51 -9.31 -0.55
C LEU A 42 9.63 -8.94 0.64
N GLY A 43 8.48 -8.32 0.37
CA GLY A 43 7.49 -7.93 1.36
C GLY A 43 6.08 -7.96 0.79
N ILE A 44 5.10 -7.99 1.67
CA ILE A 44 3.67 -7.79 1.37
C ILE A 44 3.06 -7.08 2.57
N THR A 45 2.32 -6.01 2.33
CA THR A 45 1.67 -5.22 3.38
C THR A 45 0.15 -5.23 3.23
N PHE A 46 -0.51 -5.42 4.36
CA PHE A 46 -1.95 -5.27 4.50
C PHE A 46 -2.24 -4.15 5.51
N PRO A 47 -2.61 -2.94 5.06
CA PRO A 47 -3.25 -2.00 5.96
C PRO A 47 -4.64 -2.52 6.34
N ASN A 48 -5.03 -2.42 7.59
CA ASN A 48 -6.44 -2.55 7.94
C ASN A 48 -7.21 -1.41 7.27
N GLY A 49 -8.47 -1.65 6.90
CA GLY A 49 -9.28 -0.72 6.13
C GLY A 49 -10.48 -0.18 6.92
N ARG A 50 -10.82 1.08 6.66
CA ARG A 50 -12.04 1.75 7.16
C ARG A 50 -12.70 2.51 6.02
N ARG A 51 -14.05 2.54 6.01
CA ARG A 51 -14.82 3.37 5.08
C ARG A 51 -15.99 4.02 5.80
N ASP A 52 -16.50 5.09 5.23
CA ASP A 52 -17.70 5.78 5.71
C ASP A 52 -17.68 6.11 7.22
N PHE A 53 -16.46 6.34 7.77
CA PHE A 53 -16.30 6.77 9.15
C PHE A 53 -16.66 8.26 9.29
N SER A 54 -16.93 8.70 10.53
CA SER A 54 -17.21 10.11 10.81
C SER A 54 -16.05 10.98 10.31
N SER A 55 -16.36 12.00 9.53
CA SER A 55 -15.38 12.91 8.88
C SER A 55 -14.60 12.30 7.72
N ALA A 56 -15.00 11.14 7.17
CA ALA A 56 -14.39 10.61 5.95
C ALA A 56 -14.54 11.62 4.81
N PRO A 57 -13.43 12.08 4.18
CA PRO A 57 -13.49 13.12 3.14
C PRO A 57 -14.25 12.69 1.89
N LEU A 58 -14.20 11.42 1.54
CA LEU A 58 -14.86 10.84 0.37
C LEU A 58 -15.78 9.69 0.81
N PRO A 59 -17.08 9.74 0.48
CA PRO A 59 -17.98 8.63 0.76
C PRO A 59 -17.67 7.43 -0.14
N GLN A 60 -18.12 6.24 0.26
CA GLN A 60 -17.94 5.00 -0.50
C GLN A 60 -16.48 4.77 -0.93
N THR A 61 -15.56 5.02 -0.01
CA THR A 61 -14.13 4.98 -0.28
C THR A 61 -13.41 4.31 0.90
N TRP A 62 -12.52 3.38 0.59
CA TRP A 62 -11.69 2.72 1.59
C TRP A 62 -10.44 3.56 1.92
N TYR A 63 -10.14 3.65 3.18
CA TYR A 63 -8.94 4.30 3.74
C TYR A 63 -8.15 3.28 4.53
N ALA A 64 -6.83 3.32 4.44
CA ALA A 64 -5.98 2.65 5.41
C ALA A 64 -6.31 3.15 6.82
N THR A 65 -6.38 2.25 7.81
CA THR A 65 -6.81 2.63 9.17
C THR A 65 -5.88 3.66 9.79
N ALA A 66 -4.57 3.58 9.58
CA ALA A 66 -3.63 4.62 10.04
C ALA A 66 -4.00 6.02 9.53
N LEU A 67 -4.40 6.13 8.26
CA LEU A 67 -4.87 7.40 7.68
C LEU A 67 -6.24 7.81 8.26
N ALA A 68 -7.17 6.88 8.41
CA ALA A 68 -8.48 7.15 8.99
C ALA A 68 -8.38 7.62 10.46
N ASN A 69 -7.52 6.99 11.25
CA ASN A 69 -7.20 7.40 12.62
C ASN A 69 -6.63 8.82 12.67
N SER A 70 -5.70 9.14 11.76
CA SER A 70 -5.13 10.49 11.66
C SER A 70 -6.18 11.54 11.32
N ILE A 71 -7.10 11.24 10.37
CA ILE A 71 -8.19 12.15 9.96
C ILE A 71 -9.17 12.40 11.12
N THR A 72 -9.54 11.36 11.86
CA THR A 72 -10.51 11.47 12.96
C THR A 72 -9.90 11.98 14.27
N GLY A 73 -8.58 11.83 14.43
CA GLY A 73 -7.90 12.03 15.72
C GLY A 73 -8.26 11.00 16.79
N THR A 74 -8.88 9.87 16.38
CA THR A 74 -9.32 8.80 17.28
C THR A 74 -8.95 7.41 16.74
N GLU A 75 -8.70 6.47 17.65
CA GLU A 75 -8.41 5.08 17.33
C GLU A 75 -9.68 4.35 16.89
N LEU A 76 -9.75 3.91 15.64
CA LEU A 76 -10.89 3.24 15.05
C LEU A 76 -10.83 1.70 15.08
N ASN A 77 -9.68 1.12 15.47
CA ASN A 77 -9.46 -0.34 15.54
C ASN A 77 -8.77 -0.76 16.84
N THR A 78 -9.33 -0.35 17.95
CA THR A 78 -8.79 -0.66 19.29
C THR A 78 -8.46 -2.15 19.43
N GLY A 79 -7.22 -2.45 19.83
CA GLY A 79 -6.74 -3.82 20.07
C GLY A 79 -6.16 -4.52 18.84
N GLU A 80 -6.24 -3.92 17.65
CA GLU A 80 -5.66 -4.46 16.40
C GLU A 80 -4.45 -3.64 15.94
N SER A 81 -3.65 -4.19 15.03
CA SER A 81 -2.65 -3.45 14.27
C SER A 81 -3.32 -2.61 13.18
N ASP A 82 -2.78 -1.44 12.88
CA ASP A 82 -3.19 -0.65 11.71
C ASP A 82 -2.61 -1.23 10.43
N ILE A 83 -1.41 -1.79 10.53
CA ILE A 83 -0.60 -2.28 9.42
C ILE A 83 -0.02 -3.64 9.78
N ASP A 84 -0.23 -4.63 8.92
CA ASP A 84 0.42 -5.93 8.97
C ASP A 84 1.40 -6.07 7.81
N ILE A 85 2.69 -6.23 8.12
CA ILE A 85 3.77 -6.40 7.14
C ILE A 85 4.29 -7.83 7.23
N PHE A 86 4.37 -8.51 6.11
CA PHE A 86 5.06 -9.79 5.96
C PHE A 86 6.33 -9.57 5.16
N LEU A 87 7.49 -9.93 5.73
CA LEU A 87 8.79 -9.85 5.08
C LEU A 87 9.30 -11.26 4.78
N ASN A 88 9.93 -11.43 3.63
CA ASN A 88 10.38 -12.75 3.20
C ASN A 88 11.52 -13.28 4.08
N ILE A 89 11.24 -14.36 4.83
CA ILE A 89 12.23 -14.98 5.73
C ILE A 89 13.41 -15.61 4.99
N THR A 90 13.25 -15.92 3.70
CA THR A 90 14.29 -16.58 2.87
C THR A 90 15.17 -15.59 2.11
N ALA A 91 14.86 -14.29 2.16
CA ALA A 91 15.67 -13.27 1.50
C ALA A 91 16.99 -13.03 2.25
N ASN A 92 18.05 -12.76 1.49
CA ASN A 92 19.35 -12.41 2.05
C ASN A 92 19.34 -10.93 2.46
N TRP A 93 18.96 -10.66 3.71
CA TRP A 93 18.77 -9.31 4.22
C TRP A 93 20.07 -8.66 4.68
N TYR A 94 20.35 -7.47 4.16
CA TYR A 94 21.23 -6.50 4.79
C TYR A 94 20.46 -5.75 5.88
N THR A 95 20.98 -5.75 7.09
CA THR A 95 20.31 -5.15 8.27
C THR A 95 21.00 -3.90 8.80
N GLY A 96 22.03 -3.40 8.09
CA GLY A 96 22.64 -2.11 8.39
C GLY A 96 21.66 -0.95 8.09
N THR A 97 21.96 0.21 8.68
CA THR A 97 21.14 1.44 8.49
C THR A 97 21.86 2.51 7.69
N ASP A 98 22.97 2.16 7.06
CA ASP A 98 23.82 3.07 6.28
C ASP A 98 23.55 3.01 4.75
N GLY A 99 22.60 2.14 4.31
CA GLY A 99 22.21 2.01 2.91
C GLY A 99 23.30 1.38 2.01
N ASN A 100 24.21 0.58 2.55
CA ASN A 100 25.31 -0.06 1.82
C ASN A 100 25.22 -1.59 1.80
N PRO A 101 24.17 -2.21 1.21
CA PRO A 101 24.05 -3.65 1.10
C PRO A 101 25.21 -4.22 0.26
N GLY A 102 25.71 -5.38 0.63
CA GLY A 102 26.66 -6.14 -0.15
C GLY A 102 26.06 -6.71 -1.43
N ALA A 103 26.90 -7.22 -2.30
CA ALA A 103 26.43 -7.85 -3.54
C ALA A 103 25.53 -9.05 -3.24
N GLY A 104 24.30 -9.05 -3.78
CA GLY A 104 23.29 -10.08 -3.56
C GLY A 104 22.52 -9.98 -2.23
N GLU A 105 22.68 -8.89 -1.50
CA GLU A 105 21.85 -8.58 -0.34
C GLU A 105 20.74 -7.60 -0.69
N TYR A 106 19.61 -7.70 0.02
CA TYR A 106 18.50 -6.76 -0.05
C TYR A 106 18.50 -5.85 1.18
N ASP A 107 18.47 -4.54 0.97
CA ASP A 107 18.42 -3.58 2.07
C ASP A 107 17.08 -3.61 2.79
N LEU A 108 17.09 -4.11 4.04
CA LEU A 108 15.88 -4.28 4.83
C LEU A 108 15.22 -2.93 5.17
N VAL A 109 16.00 -1.89 5.38
CA VAL A 109 15.49 -0.54 5.64
C VAL A 109 14.68 -0.04 4.45
N SER A 110 15.21 -0.14 3.24
CA SER A 110 14.53 0.29 2.01
C SER A 110 13.23 -0.48 1.78
N VAL A 111 13.26 -1.80 1.98
CA VAL A 111 12.04 -2.63 1.83
C VAL A 111 11.03 -2.28 2.92
N ALA A 112 11.44 -2.13 4.18
CA ALA A 112 10.53 -1.75 5.27
C ALA A 112 9.92 -0.36 5.06
N LEU A 113 10.68 0.62 4.54
CA LEU A 113 10.16 1.94 4.16
C LEU A 113 9.07 1.83 3.08
N HIS A 114 9.30 0.98 2.07
CA HIS A 114 8.33 0.72 1.00
C HIS A 114 7.05 0.09 1.55
N GLU A 115 7.18 -0.97 2.34
CA GLU A 115 6.03 -1.67 2.92
C GLU A 115 5.24 -0.78 3.90
N LEU A 116 5.92 0.03 4.71
CA LEU A 116 5.26 1.04 5.55
C LEU A 116 4.49 2.04 4.71
N GLY A 117 5.03 2.47 3.56
CA GLY A 117 4.33 3.34 2.61
C GLY A 117 2.98 2.74 2.16
N HIS A 118 2.94 1.46 1.82
CA HIS A 118 1.68 0.77 1.52
C HIS A 118 0.71 0.79 2.71
N GLY A 119 1.22 0.49 3.90
CA GLY A 119 0.44 0.52 5.13
C GLY A 119 -0.16 1.88 5.47
N LEU A 120 0.54 2.96 5.13
CA LEU A 120 0.10 4.35 5.31
C LEU A 120 -0.95 4.82 4.29
N GLY A 121 -1.23 4.03 3.26
CA GLY A 121 -2.28 4.33 2.28
C GLY A 121 -1.82 4.50 0.83
N PHE A 122 -0.52 4.33 0.52
CA PHE A 122 -0.04 4.24 -0.86
C PHE A 122 -0.32 2.84 -1.41
N VAL A 123 -1.62 2.50 -1.51
CA VAL A 123 -2.09 1.19 -1.93
C VAL A 123 -3.34 1.32 -2.76
N GLY A 124 -3.30 0.78 -3.99
CA GLY A 124 -4.48 0.62 -4.82
C GLY A 124 -5.23 -0.67 -4.49
N LEU A 125 -6.55 -0.62 -4.52
CA LEU A 125 -7.42 -1.79 -4.38
C LEU A 125 -7.79 -2.35 -5.75
N SER A 126 -6.86 -2.29 -6.67
CA SER A 126 -7.04 -2.66 -8.07
C SER A 126 -6.51 -4.05 -8.37
N LYS A 127 -7.16 -4.72 -9.33
CA LYS A 127 -6.78 -6.06 -9.79
C LYS A 127 -6.99 -6.16 -11.29
N LYS A 128 -6.07 -6.82 -11.99
CA LYS A 128 -6.23 -7.16 -13.41
C LYS A 128 -6.21 -8.67 -13.59
N VAL A 129 -7.21 -9.18 -14.34
CA VAL A 129 -7.30 -10.60 -14.69
C VAL A 129 -7.53 -10.68 -16.21
N GLY A 130 -6.58 -11.23 -16.94
CA GLY A 130 -6.62 -11.20 -18.39
C GLY A 130 -6.66 -9.77 -18.92
N ALA A 131 -7.69 -9.43 -19.70
CA ALA A 131 -7.89 -8.10 -20.25
C ALA A 131 -8.66 -7.15 -19.32
N GLU A 132 -9.34 -7.67 -18.29
CA GLU A 132 -10.23 -6.89 -17.44
C GLU A 132 -9.50 -6.37 -16.19
N GLY A 133 -9.66 -5.08 -15.91
CA GLY A 133 -9.30 -4.46 -14.65
C GLY A 133 -10.52 -4.30 -13.74
N SER A 134 -10.29 -4.33 -12.44
CA SER A 134 -11.33 -4.08 -11.44
C SER A 134 -10.77 -3.36 -10.22
N LEU A 135 -11.65 -2.60 -9.56
CA LEU A 135 -11.41 -1.92 -8.28
C LEU A 135 -12.25 -2.58 -7.20
N GLY A 136 -11.69 -2.76 -6.00
CA GLY A 136 -12.39 -3.27 -4.84
C GLY A 136 -12.83 -4.73 -4.96
N THR A 137 -12.11 -5.55 -5.70
CA THR A 137 -12.42 -6.97 -5.92
C THR A 137 -11.33 -7.93 -5.40
N LEU A 138 -10.33 -7.39 -4.70
CA LEU A 138 -9.26 -8.19 -4.12
C LEU A 138 -9.81 -9.19 -3.09
N GLN A 139 -9.20 -10.37 -3.05
CA GLN A 139 -9.54 -11.46 -2.14
C GLN A 139 -8.27 -12.02 -1.50
N ALA A 140 -8.40 -12.71 -0.39
CA ALA A 140 -7.28 -13.35 0.30
C ALA A 140 -6.47 -14.28 -0.62
N SER A 141 -7.15 -14.98 -1.54
CA SER A 141 -6.49 -15.86 -2.53
C SER A 141 -5.54 -15.16 -3.49
N ASP A 142 -5.69 -13.85 -3.69
CA ASP A 142 -4.79 -13.07 -4.56
C ASP A 142 -3.39 -12.88 -3.95
N PHE A 143 -3.24 -13.20 -2.67
CA PHE A 143 -2.00 -13.01 -1.90
C PHE A 143 -1.35 -14.33 -1.45
N ALA A 144 -1.66 -15.43 -2.13
CA ALA A 144 -0.99 -16.69 -1.87
C ALA A 144 0.56 -16.52 -1.96
N PRO A 145 1.36 -17.17 -1.09
CA PRO A 145 0.98 -18.25 -0.16
C PRO A 145 0.47 -17.79 1.22
N LEU A 146 0.24 -16.49 1.43
CA LEU A 146 -0.31 -16.01 2.70
C LEU A 146 -1.74 -16.55 2.90
N THR A 147 -1.99 -17.16 4.06
CA THR A 147 -3.29 -17.71 4.45
C THR A 147 -3.97 -16.89 5.54
N THR A 148 -3.48 -15.69 5.79
CA THR A 148 -4.06 -14.79 6.79
C THR A 148 -5.42 -14.27 6.30
N SER A 149 -6.30 -13.93 7.24
CA SER A 149 -7.56 -13.29 6.89
C SER A 149 -7.28 -11.95 6.21
N PHE A 150 -7.94 -11.74 5.07
CA PHE A 150 -7.85 -10.48 4.35
C PHE A 150 -8.48 -9.37 5.21
N PRO A 151 -7.74 -8.28 5.51
CA PRO A 151 -8.18 -7.29 6.50
C PRO A 151 -9.31 -6.38 6.01
N TRP A 152 -9.73 -6.55 4.75
CA TRP A 152 -10.81 -5.80 4.11
C TRP A 152 -11.91 -6.76 3.66
N PRO A 153 -12.71 -7.28 4.60
CA PRO A 153 -13.56 -8.44 4.36
C PRO A 153 -14.70 -8.22 3.36
N GLN A 154 -15.04 -6.96 3.07
CA GLN A 154 -16.10 -6.60 2.15
C GLN A 154 -15.71 -5.33 1.40
N LEU A 155 -14.89 -5.47 0.36
CA LEU A 155 -14.49 -4.33 -0.48
C LEU A 155 -15.68 -3.71 -1.25
N ASP A 156 -16.74 -4.49 -1.50
CA ASP A 156 -18.00 -4.05 -2.13
C ASP A 156 -17.79 -3.36 -3.49
N THR A 157 -16.76 -3.73 -4.21
CA THR A 157 -16.33 -3.08 -5.47
C THR A 157 -15.99 -1.60 -5.33
N LEU A 158 -15.73 -1.13 -4.11
CA LEU A 158 -15.40 0.26 -3.84
C LEU A 158 -13.87 0.50 -3.93
N PRO A 159 -13.46 1.66 -4.44
CA PRO A 159 -12.05 2.01 -4.57
C PRO A 159 -11.43 2.39 -3.21
N GLY A 160 -10.11 2.28 -3.13
CA GLY A 160 -9.32 2.94 -2.09
C GLY A 160 -9.20 4.44 -2.33
N VAL A 161 -8.85 5.20 -1.29
CA VAL A 161 -8.59 6.64 -1.42
C VAL A 161 -7.47 6.93 -2.43
N PHE A 162 -6.46 6.06 -2.52
CA PHE A 162 -5.41 6.17 -3.53
C PHE A 162 -5.97 6.05 -4.95
N ASP A 163 -6.86 5.08 -5.20
CA ASP A 163 -7.48 4.86 -6.50
C ASP A 163 -8.33 6.06 -6.95
N ARG A 164 -8.90 6.82 -6.00
CA ARG A 164 -9.71 8.02 -6.29
C ARG A 164 -8.91 9.12 -6.99
N TYR A 165 -7.60 9.12 -6.81
CA TYR A 165 -6.71 10.13 -7.39
C TYR A 165 -5.90 9.59 -8.57
N LEU A 166 -6.21 8.39 -9.07
CA LEU A 166 -5.56 7.84 -10.25
C LEU A 166 -6.36 8.17 -11.52
N SER A 167 -5.64 8.64 -12.53
CA SER A 167 -6.21 8.93 -13.85
C SER A 167 -5.30 8.40 -14.94
N ASP A 168 -5.91 7.86 -15.99
CA ASP A 168 -5.26 7.70 -17.28
C ASP A 168 -5.23 9.06 -18.02
N LEU A 169 -4.17 9.31 -18.79
CA LEU A 169 -4.00 10.58 -19.48
C LEU A 169 -5.08 10.82 -20.55
N GLN A 170 -5.55 9.78 -21.21
CA GLN A 170 -6.52 9.87 -22.31
C GLN A 170 -7.95 9.65 -21.82
N ASP A 171 -8.14 8.69 -20.94
CA ASP A 171 -9.46 8.16 -20.56
C ASP A 171 -9.97 8.73 -19.23
N GLY A 172 -9.15 9.51 -18.51
CA GLY A 172 -9.53 10.21 -17.29
C GLY A 172 -9.48 9.35 -16.03
N PRO A 173 -10.25 9.69 -14.96
CA PRO A 173 -10.19 9.01 -13.66
C PRO A 173 -10.55 7.53 -13.75
N LEU A 174 -9.71 6.67 -13.17
CA LEU A 174 -9.93 5.22 -13.21
C LEU A 174 -11.27 4.82 -12.55
N THR A 175 -11.70 5.56 -11.56
CA THR A 175 -12.96 5.30 -10.83
C THR A 175 -14.23 5.64 -11.61
N LEU A 176 -14.10 6.30 -12.78
CA LEU A 176 -15.21 6.59 -13.71
C LEU A 176 -15.30 5.56 -14.85
N MET A 177 -14.31 4.70 -14.99
CA MET A 177 -14.34 3.61 -15.97
C MET A 177 -15.28 2.50 -15.51
N GLN A 178 -15.79 1.70 -16.46
CA GLN A 178 -16.60 0.52 -16.11
C GLN A 178 -15.79 -0.43 -15.20
N ASN A 179 -16.38 -0.85 -14.09
CA ASN A 179 -15.77 -1.71 -13.09
C ASN A 179 -16.63 -2.98 -12.85
N PRO A 180 -16.16 -4.20 -13.21
CA PRO A 180 -14.93 -4.47 -13.98
C PRO A 180 -15.05 -4.05 -15.45
N GLY A 181 -13.89 -3.85 -16.12
CA GLY A 181 -13.89 -3.49 -17.54
C GLY A 181 -12.53 -3.55 -18.22
N THR A 182 -12.57 -3.70 -19.55
CA THR A 182 -11.35 -3.82 -20.37
C THR A 182 -10.61 -2.50 -20.52
N LEU A 183 -11.33 -1.36 -20.54
CA LEU A 183 -10.72 -0.04 -20.54
C LEU A 183 -9.91 0.18 -19.25
N LEU A 184 -10.50 -0.15 -18.10
CA LEU A 184 -9.81 -0.10 -16.80
C LEU A 184 -8.58 -1.01 -16.78
N GLY A 185 -8.69 -2.24 -17.34
CA GLY A 185 -7.56 -3.17 -17.45
C GLY A 185 -6.45 -2.66 -18.35
N SER A 186 -6.78 -1.96 -19.44
CA SER A 186 -5.79 -1.34 -20.34
C SER A 186 -5.09 -0.17 -19.67
N ALA A 187 -5.83 0.70 -18.97
CA ALA A 187 -5.27 1.81 -18.20
C ALA A 187 -4.27 1.32 -17.16
N MET A 188 -4.61 0.29 -16.35
CA MET A 188 -3.73 -0.26 -15.30
C MET A 188 -2.34 -0.68 -15.78
N THR A 189 -2.18 -0.99 -17.05
CA THR A 189 -0.90 -1.42 -17.66
C THR A 189 -0.48 -0.57 -18.85
N GLY A 190 -1.08 0.62 -19.00
CA GLY A 190 -0.85 1.51 -20.13
C GLY A 190 0.37 2.40 -20.01
N ASN A 191 1.06 2.39 -18.86
CA ASN A 191 2.17 3.29 -18.53
C ASN A 191 1.80 4.79 -18.60
N GLN A 192 0.50 5.12 -18.47
CA GLN A 192 -0.06 6.48 -18.57
C GLN A 192 -0.91 6.84 -17.33
N ILE A 193 -0.64 6.20 -16.19
CA ILE A 193 -1.32 6.48 -14.93
C ILE A 193 -0.64 7.66 -14.21
N TYR A 194 -1.45 8.60 -13.76
CA TYR A 194 -1.02 9.79 -13.03
C TYR A 194 -1.78 9.91 -11.70
N PHE A 195 -1.11 10.43 -10.69
CA PHE A 195 -1.71 10.68 -9.38
C PHE A 195 -2.12 12.16 -9.26
N ASN A 196 -3.42 12.43 -9.23
CA ASN A 196 -4.00 13.77 -9.25
C ASN A 196 -4.35 14.30 -7.84
N GLY A 197 -3.72 13.78 -6.79
CA GLY A 197 -3.94 14.27 -5.42
C GLY A 197 -3.63 15.77 -5.33
N PRO A 198 -4.56 16.61 -4.83
CA PRO A 198 -4.45 18.07 -4.93
C PRO A 198 -3.21 18.64 -4.22
N VAL A 199 -2.84 18.06 -3.07
CA VAL A 199 -1.63 18.47 -2.34
C VAL A 199 -0.37 18.10 -3.11
N VAL A 200 -0.32 16.89 -3.68
CA VAL A 200 0.81 16.43 -4.49
C VAL A 200 0.97 17.29 -5.74
N MET A 201 -0.12 17.60 -6.42
CA MET A 201 -0.08 18.51 -7.58
C MET A 201 0.40 19.91 -7.18
N ALA A 202 -0.09 20.47 -6.08
CA ALA A 202 0.31 21.79 -5.61
C ALA A 202 1.81 21.85 -5.28
N THR A 203 2.37 20.80 -4.67
CA THR A 203 3.80 20.73 -4.34
C THR A 203 4.68 20.41 -5.57
N ASN A 204 4.11 19.83 -6.61
CA ASN A 204 4.79 19.47 -7.86
C ASN A 204 4.54 20.49 -9.00
N GLY A 205 4.36 21.77 -8.67
CA GLY A 205 4.19 22.83 -9.65
C GLY A 205 2.93 22.69 -10.53
N GLY A 206 1.87 22.08 -10.01
CA GLY A 206 0.62 21.83 -10.73
C GLY A 206 0.61 20.56 -11.58
N ASN A 207 1.68 19.78 -11.57
CA ASN A 207 1.78 18.58 -12.40
C ASN A 207 1.45 17.30 -11.60
N ALA A 208 0.64 16.44 -12.17
CA ALA A 208 0.41 15.11 -11.64
C ALA A 208 1.64 14.19 -11.88
N PRO A 209 2.25 13.61 -10.85
CA PRO A 209 3.32 12.66 -11.05
C PRO A 209 2.78 11.38 -11.71
N ARG A 210 3.60 10.80 -12.59
CA ARG A 210 3.28 9.52 -13.24
C ARG A 210 3.56 8.38 -12.27
N ILE A 211 2.61 7.44 -12.20
CA ILE A 211 2.74 6.20 -11.43
C ILE A 211 3.28 5.10 -12.34
N TYR A 212 4.10 4.22 -11.78
CA TYR A 212 4.62 3.06 -12.50
C TYR A 212 3.50 2.07 -12.80
N ALA A 213 3.19 1.90 -14.06
CA ALA A 213 2.14 1.01 -14.56
C ALA A 213 2.62 0.34 -15.87
N PRO A 214 3.60 -0.58 -15.79
CA PRO A 214 4.26 -1.13 -16.97
C PRO A 214 3.30 -1.98 -17.80
N THR A 215 3.54 -2.01 -19.12
CA THR A 215 2.78 -2.85 -20.07
C THR A 215 3.08 -4.33 -19.89
N THR A 216 4.23 -4.65 -19.33
CA THR A 216 4.68 -6.02 -19.04
C THR A 216 5.25 -6.08 -17.62
N TYR A 217 4.89 -7.10 -16.87
CA TYR A 217 5.52 -7.44 -15.60
C TYR A 217 6.62 -8.46 -15.89
N ALA A 218 7.84 -8.19 -15.41
CA ALA A 218 8.95 -9.12 -15.51
C ALA A 218 8.85 -10.22 -14.43
#